data_05950225bd63c876b1e7b8e3bd83e35d
#
_entry.id   05950225bd63c876b1e7b8e3bd83e35d
#
_cell.length_a   1.000
_cell.length_b   1.000
_cell.length_c   1.000
_cell.angle_alpha   90.00
_cell.angle_beta   90.00
_cell.angle_gamma   90.00
#
_symmetry.space_group_name_H-M   'P 1'
#
loop_
_entity.id
_entity.type
_entity.pdbx_description
1 polymer ?
#
loop_
_entity_poly.entity_id
_entity_poly.type
_entity_poly.pdbx_seq_one_letter_code
_entity_poly.pdbx_strand_id
1 'polypeptide(L)'
;MVRIMSKQLVINGELLLLCERMEMAKFLQVYLQYLFRQGLSLPQVQLLNYRSMEQLEELAERLPRIPGSNQVRRVGIFADAQEDLENRNNVILDVRSSAFFGSREYCAHFFFPGRKPGRRWLNGYLEDLLLATLKADVGESNAVHNQLNMAREYLVSVEQLRKIVREQAAFEQVLAKNCAVSNDAAEAAKGKSLSNSICEPRIEFAKADVKAAAKESELSSRSNSFLTSNYKLTNPSRHLLYAYFAGTEKFVGCSLAEAAKLGAFDFENARFAELKKCLLGLGK
;
A
#
# COMPACT_ATOMS: atom_id res chain seq x y z
N MET A 1 10.93 -11.17 -21.78
CA MET A 1 9.76 -11.72 -21.04
C MET A 1 10.00 -11.55 -19.56
N VAL A 2 9.13 -10.82 -18.84
CA VAL A 2 9.27 -10.56 -17.40
C VAL A 2 8.48 -11.61 -16.62
N ARG A 3 9.12 -12.38 -15.74
CA ARG A 3 8.47 -13.44 -14.93
C ARG A 3 8.42 -13.07 -13.45
N ILE A 4 7.26 -13.18 -12.84
CA ILE A 4 7.06 -13.17 -11.38
C ILE A 4 6.80 -14.62 -10.96
N MET A 5 7.62 -15.19 -10.08
CA MET A 5 7.55 -16.63 -9.78
C MET A 5 7.17 -16.93 -8.31
N SER A 6 6.35 -18.00 -8.15
CA SER A 6 6.17 -18.76 -6.91
C SER A 6 6.57 -20.22 -7.15
N LYS A 7 7.24 -20.82 -6.18
CA LYS A 7 7.56 -22.21 -5.87
C LYS A 7 9.02 -22.60 -5.96
N GLN A 8 9.91 -22.36 -6.51
CA GLN A 8 11.39 -22.44 -6.34
C GLN A 8 11.95 -21.20 -7.03
N LEU A 9 12.50 -20.31 -6.23
CA LEU A 9 13.08 -19.11 -6.77
C LEU A 9 14.30 -19.51 -7.61
N VAL A 10 14.19 -19.34 -8.93
CA VAL A 10 15.30 -19.54 -9.88
C VAL A 10 15.51 -18.19 -10.57
N ILE A 11 16.73 -17.74 -10.63
CA ILE A 11 17.10 -16.52 -11.34
C ILE A 11 17.50 -16.90 -12.77
N ASN A 12 16.79 -16.32 -13.74
CA ASN A 12 17.01 -16.58 -15.17
C ASN A 12 17.38 -15.31 -15.95
N GLY A 13 17.55 -14.16 -15.27
CA GLY A 13 17.80 -12.88 -15.92
C GLY A 13 19.17 -12.32 -15.57
N GLU A 14 19.80 -11.63 -16.50
CA GLU A 14 21.04 -10.88 -16.27
C GLU A 14 20.80 -9.59 -15.47
N LEU A 15 19.59 -9.03 -15.56
CA LEU A 15 19.15 -7.86 -14.80
C LEU A 15 18.07 -8.27 -13.78
N LEU A 16 18.40 -8.10 -12.50
CA LEU A 16 17.52 -8.34 -11.38
C LEU A 16 17.00 -7.04 -10.81
N LEU A 17 15.67 -6.86 -10.78
CA LEU A 17 15.01 -5.71 -10.15
C LEU A 17 14.34 -6.18 -8.85
N LEU A 18 14.80 -5.67 -7.73
CA LEU A 18 14.25 -5.92 -6.40
C LEU A 18 13.26 -4.82 -6.07
N CYS A 19 12.03 -5.16 -5.77
CA CYS A 19 10.94 -4.22 -5.51
C CYS A 19 10.37 -4.44 -4.11
N GLU A 20 10.16 -3.39 -3.33
CA GLU A 20 9.66 -3.51 -1.96
C GLU A 20 8.26 -4.12 -1.90
N ARG A 21 7.40 -3.87 -2.88
CA ARG A 21 6.02 -4.36 -2.88
C ARG A 21 5.67 -5.04 -4.20
N MET A 22 4.73 -5.99 -4.14
CA MET A 22 4.24 -6.69 -5.34
C MET A 22 3.56 -5.72 -6.32
N GLU A 23 2.81 -4.73 -5.82
CA GLU A 23 2.19 -3.70 -6.67
C GLU A 23 3.24 -2.86 -7.41
N MET A 24 4.34 -2.52 -6.72
CA MET A 24 5.48 -1.82 -7.34
C MET A 24 6.11 -2.67 -8.44
N ALA A 25 6.33 -3.96 -8.19
CA ALA A 25 6.89 -4.88 -9.20
C ALA A 25 5.97 -4.99 -10.42
N LYS A 26 4.66 -5.15 -10.21
CA LYS A 26 3.67 -5.20 -11.30
C LYS A 26 3.60 -3.88 -12.07
N PHE A 27 3.65 -2.74 -11.38
CA PHE A 27 3.69 -1.43 -12.02
C PHE A 27 4.96 -1.27 -12.88
N LEU A 28 6.14 -1.58 -12.30
CA LEU A 28 7.41 -1.51 -13.04
C LEU A 28 7.42 -2.44 -14.26
N GLN A 29 6.77 -3.61 -14.17
CA GLN A 29 6.60 -4.49 -15.32
C GLN A 29 5.85 -3.80 -16.47
N VAL A 30 4.76 -3.08 -16.16
CA VAL A 30 3.99 -2.33 -17.17
C VAL A 30 4.82 -1.17 -17.73
N TYR A 31 5.51 -0.44 -16.86
CA TYR A 31 6.36 0.67 -17.28
C TYR A 31 7.52 0.21 -18.16
N LEU A 32 8.17 -0.90 -17.85
CA LEU A 32 9.20 -1.53 -18.69
C LEU A 32 8.64 -1.93 -20.06
N GLN A 33 7.44 -2.53 -20.11
CA GLN A 33 6.79 -2.87 -21.39
C GLN A 33 6.53 -1.64 -22.25
N TYR A 34 6.13 -0.53 -21.60
CA TYR A 34 5.99 0.75 -22.29
C TYR A 34 7.35 1.25 -22.85
N LEU A 35 8.42 1.23 -22.03
CA LEU A 35 9.76 1.65 -22.46
C LEU A 35 10.31 0.77 -23.59
N PHE A 36 10.07 -0.55 -23.55
CA PHE A 36 10.44 -1.45 -24.65
C PHE A 36 9.75 -1.09 -25.98
N ARG A 37 8.47 -0.67 -25.91
CA ARG A 37 7.75 -0.19 -27.11
C ARG A 37 8.33 1.14 -27.64
N GLN A 38 8.98 1.92 -26.79
CA GLN A 38 9.70 3.14 -27.14
C GLN A 38 11.16 2.87 -27.59
N GLY A 39 11.53 1.61 -27.79
CA GLY A 39 12.85 1.22 -28.28
C GLY A 39 13.92 1.05 -27.19
N LEU A 40 13.55 1.06 -25.89
CA LEU A 40 14.50 0.73 -24.84
C LEU A 40 14.91 -0.73 -24.95
N SER A 41 16.22 -0.98 -25.06
CA SER A 41 16.79 -2.33 -25.00
C SER A 41 17.36 -2.57 -23.61
N LEU A 42 16.85 -3.60 -22.93
CA LEU A 42 17.39 -4.11 -21.67
C LEU A 42 17.70 -5.60 -21.82
N PRO A 43 18.68 -6.13 -21.08
CA PRO A 43 18.88 -7.57 -20.98
C PRO A 43 17.64 -8.27 -20.39
N GLN A 44 17.68 -9.59 -20.31
CA GLN A 44 16.58 -10.34 -19.71
C GLN A 44 16.35 -9.87 -18.26
N VAL A 45 15.18 -9.27 -18.00
CA VAL A 45 14.81 -8.67 -16.72
C VAL A 45 13.99 -9.65 -15.89
N GLN A 46 14.35 -9.81 -14.63
CA GLN A 46 13.56 -10.50 -13.63
C GLN A 46 13.23 -9.54 -12.49
N LEU A 47 11.93 -9.54 -12.06
CA LEU A 47 11.49 -8.76 -10.90
C LEU A 47 11.24 -9.69 -9.71
N LEU A 48 11.77 -9.31 -8.56
CA LEU A 48 11.49 -9.95 -7.27
C LEU A 48 10.97 -8.91 -6.29
N ASN A 49 10.06 -9.30 -5.40
CA ASN A 49 9.63 -8.43 -4.32
C ASN A 49 10.16 -8.92 -2.97
N TYR A 50 10.47 -7.97 -2.06
CA TYR A 50 11.04 -8.25 -0.73
C TYR A 50 10.21 -7.72 0.44
N ARG A 51 9.13 -7.05 0.26
CA ARG A 51 8.12 -6.59 1.23
C ARG A 51 8.57 -5.57 2.29
N SER A 52 9.77 -5.68 2.88
CA SER A 52 10.31 -4.76 3.89
C SER A 52 11.84 -4.65 3.81
N MET A 53 12.44 -3.65 4.48
CA MET A 53 13.89 -3.47 4.48
C MET A 53 14.62 -4.64 5.14
N GLU A 54 14.09 -5.19 6.22
CA GLU A 54 14.64 -6.38 6.89
C GLU A 54 14.64 -7.59 5.95
N GLN A 55 13.58 -7.76 5.16
CA GLN A 55 13.53 -8.83 4.16
C GLN A 55 14.46 -8.59 2.97
N LEU A 56 14.82 -7.34 2.68
CA LEU A 56 15.84 -7.02 1.69
C LEU A 56 17.23 -7.52 2.16
N GLU A 57 17.54 -7.30 3.43
CA GLU A 57 18.80 -7.79 4.05
C GLU A 57 18.84 -9.32 4.04
N GLU A 58 17.79 -10.00 4.50
CA GLU A 58 17.68 -11.46 4.44
C GLU A 58 17.78 -12.00 3.00
N LEU A 59 17.15 -11.31 2.05
CA LEU A 59 17.23 -11.69 0.64
C LEU A 59 18.65 -11.53 0.11
N ALA A 60 19.35 -10.47 0.49
CA ALA A 60 20.73 -10.22 0.10
C ALA A 60 21.66 -11.37 0.53
N GLU A 61 21.48 -11.91 1.72
CA GLU A 61 22.23 -13.06 2.22
C GLU A 61 21.88 -14.38 1.49
N ARG A 62 20.64 -14.50 1.03
CA ARG A 62 20.13 -15.70 0.35
C ARG A 62 20.41 -15.71 -1.14
N LEU A 63 20.47 -14.54 -1.79
CA LEU A 63 20.65 -14.41 -3.25
C LEU A 63 21.81 -15.21 -3.80
N PRO A 64 23.01 -15.25 -3.16
CA PRO A 64 24.15 -16.06 -3.67
C PRO A 64 23.85 -17.55 -3.80
N ARG A 65 22.91 -18.07 -2.99
CA ARG A 65 22.52 -19.49 -2.92
C ARG A 65 21.37 -19.84 -3.85
N ILE A 66 20.75 -18.86 -4.48
CA ILE A 66 19.63 -19.10 -5.39
C ILE A 66 20.16 -19.58 -6.74
N PRO A 67 19.63 -20.70 -7.30
CA PRO A 67 20.03 -21.16 -8.62
C PRO A 67 19.92 -20.06 -9.68
N GLY A 68 20.97 -19.87 -10.46
CA GLY A 68 21.04 -18.84 -11.51
C GLY A 68 21.49 -17.45 -11.04
N SER A 69 21.77 -17.26 -9.74
CA SER A 69 22.24 -15.98 -9.21
C SER A 69 23.58 -15.52 -9.82
N ASN A 70 24.40 -16.45 -10.28
CA ASN A 70 25.66 -16.18 -10.96
C ASN A 70 25.50 -15.52 -12.34
N GLN A 71 24.33 -15.63 -12.96
CA GLN A 71 24.00 -14.99 -14.24
C GLN A 71 23.66 -13.51 -14.08
N VAL A 72 23.31 -13.08 -12.85
CA VAL A 72 22.99 -11.68 -12.59
C VAL A 72 24.23 -10.82 -12.74
N ARG A 73 24.20 -9.87 -13.64
CA ARG A 73 25.27 -8.89 -13.83
C ARG A 73 24.90 -7.54 -13.23
N ARG A 74 23.62 -7.20 -13.24
CA ARG A 74 23.11 -5.90 -12.84
C ARG A 74 21.92 -6.02 -11.90
N VAL A 75 21.88 -5.14 -10.91
CA VAL A 75 20.81 -5.12 -9.92
C VAL A 75 20.24 -3.72 -9.75
N GLY A 76 18.92 -3.61 -9.77
CA GLY A 76 18.19 -2.42 -9.39
C GLY A 76 17.37 -2.66 -8.12
N ILE A 77 17.48 -1.80 -7.11
CA ILE A 77 16.70 -1.85 -5.89
C ILE A 77 15.69 -0.70 -5.92
N PHE A 78 14.40 -1.02 -5.83
CA PHE A 78 13.30 -0.06 -5.89
C PHE A 78 12.51 -0.11 -4.59
N ALA A 79 12.39 1.04 -3.93
CA ALA A 79 11.73 1.18 -2.64
C ALA A 79 10.89 2.46 -2.58
N ASP A 80 9.93 2.51 -1.66
CA ASP A 80 9.30 3.76 -1.26
C ASP A 80 10.23 4.53 -0.32
N ALA A 81 10.33 5.85 -0.46
CA ALA A 81 11.12 6.67 0.45
C ALA A 81 10.50 6.74 1.84
N GLN A 82 9.16 6.71 1.91
CA GLN A 82 8.38 6.84 3.14
C GLN A 82 8.73 8.12 3.92
N GLU A 83 8.67 8.08 5.24
CA GLU A 83 9.01 9.21 6.12
C GLU A 83 10.48 9.16 6.60
N ASP A 84 11.08 7.95 6.65
CA ASP A 84 12.45 7.71 7.14
C ASP A 84 13.40 7.32 6.00
N LEU A 85 13.53 8.23 5.06
CA LEU A 85 14.37 8.03 3.88
C LEU A 85 15.85 7.79 4.23
N GLU A 86 16.38 8.45 5.26
CA GLU A 86 17.79 8.38 5.60
C GLU A 86 18.17 6.98 6.08
N ASN A 87 17.40 6.43 7.02
CA ASN A 87 17.62 5.08 7.52
C ASN A 87 17.45 4.05 6.40
N ARG A 88 16.41 4.18 5.58
CA ARG A 88 16.17 3.29 4.43
C ARG A 88 17.30 3.33 3.40
N ASN A 89 17.85 4.51 3.16
CA ASN A 89 19.00 4.67 2.28
C ASN A 89 20.25 3.99 2.85
N ASN A 90 20.49 4.08 4.16
CA ASN A 90 21.61 3.42 4.84
C ASN A 90 21.49 1.91 4.69
N VAL A 91 20.32 1.32 4.96
CA VAL A 91 20.07 -0.13 4.75
C VAL A 91 20.38 -0.54 3.31
N ILE A 92 19.92 0.21 2.32
CA ILE A 92 20.20 -0.10 0.90
C ILE A 92 21.69 0.02 0.59
N LEU A 93 22.40 0.99 1.15
CA LEU A 93 23.84 1.14 0.95
C LEU A 93 24.62 -0.05 1.59
N ASP A 94 24.20 -0.50 2.77
CA ASP A 94 24.79 -1.66 3.44
C ASP A 94 24.54 -2.94 2.62
N VAL A 95 23.31 -3.15 2.14
CA VAL A 95 23.01 -4.27 1.24
C VAL A 95 23.86 -4.21 -0.02
N ARG A 96 24.02 -3.03 -0.65
CA ARG A 96 24.86 -2.87 -1.85
C ARG A 96 26.34 -3.15 -1.61
N SER A 97 26.85 -2.96 -0.39
CA SER A 97 28.23 -3.26 -0.01
C SER A 97 28.47 -4.74 0.23
N SER A 98 27.40 -5.56 0.34
CA SER A 98 27.52 -7.00 0.55
C SER A 98 28.17 -7.70 -0.65
N ALA A 99 28.77 -8.88 -0.40
CA ALA A 99 29.56 -9.62 -1.41
C ALA A 99 28.78 -9.90 -2.71
N PHE A 100 27.48 -10.18 -2.63
CA PHE A 100 26.68 -10.44 -3.82
C PHE A 100 26.53 -9.18 -4.70
N PHE A 101 26.12 -8.06 -4.10
CA PHE A 101 25.88 -6.83 -4.85
C PHE A 101 27.18 -6.14 -5.27
N GLY A 102 28.19 -6.14 -4.41
CA GLY A 102 29.50 -5.54 -4.68
C GLY A 102 30.27 -6.21 -5.82
N SER A 103 29.94 -7.47 -6.13
CA SER A 103 30.54 -8.21 -7.25
C SER A 103 29.82 -8.01 -8.60
N ARG A 104 28.76 -7.22 -8.65
CA ARG A 104 27.99 -6.98 -9.89
C ARG A 104 28.60 -5.85 -10.70
N GLU A 105 28.43 -5.93 -12.01
CA GLU A 105 28.89 -4.90 -12.96
C GLU A 105 28.27 -3.55 -12.65
N TYR A 106 26.99 -3.57 -12.26
CA TYR A 106 26.25 -2.35 -11.92
C TYR A 106 25.17 -2.62 -10.87
N CYS A 107 25.14 -1.81 -9.83
CA CYS A 107 24.09 -1.83 -8.82
C CYS A 107 23.56 -0.41 -8.60
N ALA A 108 22.27 -0.19 -8.85
CA ALA A 108 21.59 1.08 -8.63
C ALA A 108 20.43 0.92 -7.66
N HIS A 109 19.98 2.03 -7.06
CA HIS A 109 18.74 2.08 -6.33
C HIS A 109 17.90 3.30 -6.72
N PHE A 110 16.61 3.18 -6.50
CA PHE A 110 15.65 4.24 -6.76
C PHE A 110 14.59 4.28 -5.66
N PHE A 111 14.38 5.46 -5.07
CA PHE A 111 13.31 5.71 -4.12
C PHE A 111 12.15 6.42 -4.80
N PHE A 112 10.93 5.87 -4.66
CA PHE A 112 9.72 6.60 -5.03
C PHE A 112 9.37 7.66 -3.98
N PRO A 113 8.82 8.81 -4.38
CA PRO A 113 8.39 9.18 -5.72
C PRO A 113 9.49 9.73 -6.65
N GLY A 114 10.76 9.67 -6.28
CA GLY A 114 11.86 10.16 -7.08
C GLY A 114 12.59 11.34 -6.44
N ARG A 115 13.33 12.12 -7.24
CA ARG A 115 14.11 13.29 -6.80
C ARG A 115 13.49 14.59 -7.32
N LYS A 116 13.69 15.67 -6.56
CA LYS A 116 13.55 17.01 -7.13
C LYS A 116 14.66 17.23 -8.18
N PRO A 117 14.40 17.96 -9.28
CA PRO A 117 15.43 18.28 -10.25
C PRO A 117 16.66 18.84 -9.57
N GLY A 118 17.81 18.17 -9.78
CA GLY A 118 19.13 18.58 -9.28
C GLY A 118 19.43 18.28 -7.82
N ARG A 119 18.61 17.53 -7.05
CA ARG A 119 18.84 17.38 -5.60
C ARG A 119 18.34 16.07 -4.95
N ARG A 120 17.92 16.18 -3.67
CA ARG A 120 17.60 15.09 -2.75
C ARG A 120 16.40 14.25 -3.19
N TRP A 121 16.39 13.00 -2.78
CA TRP A 121 15.20 12.17 -2.82
C TRP A 121 14.05 12.86 -2.09
N LEU A 122 12.83 12.65 -2.59
CA LEU A 122 11.61 13.10 -1.92
C LEU A 122 11.14 12.00 -0.99
N ASN A 123 10.63 12.38 0.19
CA ASN A 123 9.84 11.48 1.02
C ASN A 123 8.53 11.16 0.31
N GLY A 124 8.03 9.94 0.50
CA GLY A 124 6.75 9.52 -0.06
C GLY A 124 6.78 8.11 -0.63
N TYR A 125 5.86 7.85 -1.55
CA TYR A 125 5.52 6.54 -2.06
C TYR A 125 5.41 6.53 -3.59
N LEU A 126 5.36 5.34 -4.19
CA LEU A 126 5.05 5.17 -5.61
C LEU A 126 3.74 5.90 -5.98
N GLU A 127 2.74 5.82 -5.13
CA GLU A 127 1.42 6.42 -5.35
C GLU A 127 1.48 7.94 -5.45
N ASP A 128 2.45 8.62 -4.81
CA ASP A 128 2.65 10.08 -4.97
C ASP A 128 3.09 10.43 -6.40
N LEU A 129 4.00 9.62 -6.96
CA LEU A 129 4.39 9.78 -8.36
C LEU A 129 3.19 9.57 -9.29
N LEU A 130 2.40 8.53 -9.04
CA LEU A 130 1.27 8.16 -9.87
C LEU A 130 0.14 9.20 -9.81
N LEU A 131 -0.20 9.72 -8.64
CA LEU A 131 -1.15 10.83 -8.48
C LEU A 131 -0.73 12.08 -9.26
N ALA A 132 0.57 12.37 -9.24
CA ALA A 132 1.11 13.54 -9.93
C ALA A 132 1.21 13.38 -11.46
N THR A 133 0.94 12.19 -11.99
CA THR A 133 1.04 11.84 -13.41
C THR A 133 -0.27 11.29 -13.99
N LEU A 134 -1.38 11.42 -13.26
CA LEU A 134 -2.71 11.06 -13.77
C LEU A 134 -2.99 11.83 -15.07
N LYS A 135 -3.42 11.10 -16.10
CA LYS A 135 -3.85 11.71 -17.35
C LYS A 135 -5.21 12.36 -17.16
N ALA A 136 -5.30 13.62 -17.57
CA ALA A 136 -6.57 14.24 -17.90
C ALA A 136 -7.02 13.71 -19.27
N ASP A 137 -8.25 13.27 -19.42
CA ASP A 137 -8.81 13.05 -20.76
C ASP A 137 -8.79 14.36 -21.55
N VAL A 138 -8.48 14.24 -22.84
CA VAL A 138 -8.30 15.40 -23.72
C VAL A 138 -9.61 16.22 -23.74
N GLY A 139 -9.55 17.43 -23.21
CA GLY A 139 -10.70 18.34 -23.09
C GLY A 139 -11.24 18.55 -21.67
N GLU A 140 -10.84 17.75 -20.69
CA GLU A 140 -11.38 17.75 -19.32
C GLU A 140 -10.27 17.90 -18.25
N SER A 141 -9.40 18.85 -18.40
CA SER A 141 -8.34 19.08 -17.37
C SER A 141 -8.92 19.33 -15.97
N ASN A 142 -10.16 19.83 -15.90
CA ASN A 142 -10.91 20.03 -14.66
C ASN A 142 -11.51 18.73 -14.12
N ALA A 143 -11.77 17.71 -14.95
CA ALA A 143 -12.43 16.48 -14.51
C ALA A 143 -11.55 15.68 -13.53
N VAL A 144 -10.26 15.50 -13.83
CA VAL A 144 -9.32 14.82 -12.91
C VAL A 144 -9.23 15.58 -11.60
N HIS A 145 -9.15 16.92 -11.65
CA HIS A 145 -9.10 17.74 -10.45
C HIS A 145 -10.38 17.62 -9.62
N ASN A 146 -11.53 17.67 -10.26
CA ASN A 146 -12.83 17.51 -9.59
C ASN A 146 -12.98 16.11 -9.00
N GLN A 147 -12.63 15.06 -9.74
CA GLN A 147 -12.66 13.68 -9.25
C GLN A 147 -11.70 13.46 -8.07
N LEU A 148 -10.49 14.05 -8.10
CA LEU A 148 -9.57 13.99 -6.97
C LEU A 148 -10.11 14.75 -5.75
N ASN A 149 -10.80 15.86 -5.93
CA ASN A 149 -11.44 16.57 -4.83
C ASN A 149 -12.60 15.76 -4.25
N MET A 150 -13.46 15.16 -5.07
CA MET A 150 -14.51 14.24 -4.61
C MET A 150 -13.91 13.04 -3.85
N ALA A 151 -12.82 12.46 -4.34
CA ALA A 151 -12.13 11.38 -3.66
C ALA A 151 -11.55 11.80 -2.30
N ARG A 152 -11.02 13.03 -2.19
CA ARG A 152 -10.58 13.61 -0.91
C ARG A 152 -11.72 13.81 0.07
N GLU A 153 -12.83 14.38 -0.38
CA GLU A 153 -14.04 14.58 0.44
C GLU A 153 -14.59 13.24 0.94
N TYR A 154 -14.65 12.25 0.07
CA TYR A 154 -15.02 10.88 0.45
C TYR A 154 -14.11 10.31 1.54
N LEU A 155 -12.78 10.44 1.40
CA LEU A 155 -11.84 9.96 2.41
C LEU A 155 -11.98 10.68 3.74
N VAL A 156 -12.21 12.00 3.74
CA VAL A 156 -12.49 12.78 4.96
C VAL A 156 -13.76 12.25 5.65
N SER A 157 -14.82 12.01 4.88
CA SER A 157 -16.08 11.45 5.41
C SER A 157 -15.86 10.04 6.01
N VAL A 158 -15.09 9.17 5.34
CA VAL A 158 -14.74 7.84 5.86
C VAL A 158 -13.93 7.94 7.16
N GLU A 159 -13.00 8.88 7.26
CA GLU A 159 -12.20 9.10 8.48
C GLU A 159 -13.08 9.57 9.64
N GLN A 160 -14.02 10.48 9.39
CA GLN A 160 -15.00 10.92 10.37
C GLN A 160 -15.89 9.77 10.86
N LEU A 161 -16.41 8.94 9.94
CA LEU A 161 -17.18 7.75 10.29
C LEU A 161 -16.37 6.76 11.13
N ARG A 162 -15.11 6.53 10.79
CA ARG A 162 -14.21 5.69 11.59
C ARG A 162 -14.01 6.22 13.01
N LYS A 163 -13.89 7.54 13.14
CA LYS A 163 -13.77 8.17 14.47
C LYS A 163 -15.01 7.91 15.30
N ILE A 164 -16.21 8.11 14.75
CA ILE A 164 -17.49 7.86 15.41
C ILE A 164 -17.61 6.39 15.84
N VAL A 165 -17.30 5.44 14.96
CA VAL A 165 -17.36 4.00 15.27
C VAL A 165 -16.39 3.63 16.38
N ARG A 166 -15.17 4.20 16.41
CA ARG A 166 -14.20 3.96 17.50
C ARG A 166 -14.70 4.53 18.84
N GLU A 167 -15.28 5.72 18.82
CA GLU A 167 -15.85 6.35 20.02
C GLU A 167 -17.02 5.53 20.56
N GLN A 168 -17.90 5.01 19.69
CA GLN A 168 -18.98 4.11 20.08
C GLN A 168 -18.46 2.79 20.66
N ALA A 169 -17.50 2.15 20.02
CA ALA A 169 -16.91 0.91 20.51
C ALA A 169 -16.21 1.10 21.88
N ALA A 170 -15.52 2.22 22.07
CA ALA A 170 -14.92 2.58 23.35
C ALA A 170 -15.99 2.79 24.45
N PHE A 171 -17.09 3.46 24.12
CA PHE A 171 -18.22 3.66 25.02
C PHE A 171 -18.88 2.34 25.41
N GLU A 172 -19.11 1.44 24.46
CA GLU A 172 -19.66 0.10 24.71
C GLU A 172 -18.75 -0.72 25.64
N GLN A 173 -17.42 -0.63 25.47
CA GLN A 173 -16.47 -1.30 26.37
C GLN A 173 -16.52 -0.75 27.80
N VAL A 174 -16.69 0.57 27.96
CA VAL A 174 -16.83 1.20 29.28
C VAL A 174 -18.15 0.75 29.93
N LEU A 175 -19.25 0.72 29.16
CA LEU A 175 -20.54 0.22 29.67
C LEU A 175 -20.45 -1.25 30.11
N ALA A 176 -19.85 -2.11 29.30
CA ALA A 176 -19.67 -3.53 29.63
C ALA A 176 -18.84 -3.73 30.90
N LYS A 177 -17.76 -2.94 31.09
CA LYS A 177 -16.96 -2.96 32.32
C LYS A 177 -17.78 -2.50 33.55
N ASN A 178 -18.54 -1.43 33.39
CA ASN A 178 -19.37 -0.93 34.51
C ASN A 178 -20.51 -1.92 34.88
N CYS A 179 -21.10 -2.60 33.88
CA CYS A 179 -22.07 -3.65 34.11
C CYS A 179 -21.45 -4.87 34.79
N ALA A 180 -20.21 -5.25 34.45
CA ALA A 180 -19.50 -6.35 35.12
C ALA A 180 -19.21 -6.01 36.59
N VAL A 181 -18.74 -4.80 36.88
CA VAL A 181 -18.49 -4.32 38.26
C VAL A 181 -19.78 -4.25 39.06
N SER A 182 -20.92 -3.87 38.49
CA SER A 182 -22.20 -3.86 39.17
C SER A 182 -22.74 -5.27 39.48
N ASN A 183 -22.46 -6.25 38.64
CA ASN A 183 -22.83 -7.65 38.88
C ASN A 183 -21.98 -8.27 39.98
N ASP A 184 -20.69 -8.00 40.05
CA ASP A 184 -19.82 -8.45 41.13
C ASP A 184 -20.24 -7.82 42.50
N ALA A 185 -20.65 -6.54 42.48
CA ALA A 185 -21.20 -5.86 43.65
C ALA A 185 -22.57 -6.42 44.05
N ALA A 186 -23.41 -6.82 43.07
CA ALA A 186 -24.72 -7.44 43.36
C ALA A 186 -24.59 -8.88 43.87
N GLU A 187 -23.58 -9.65 43.46
CA GLU A 187 -23.28 -10.97 44.06
C GLU A 187 -22.72 -10.86 45.47
N ALA A 188 -21.88 -9.86 45.74
CA ALA A 188 -21.39 -9.58 47.08
C ALA A 188 -22.50 -9.09 48.03
N ALA A 189 -23.57 -8.49 47.54
CA ALA A 189 -24.73 -8.02 48.27
C ALA A 189 -25.80 -9.09 48.52
N LYS A 190 -25.79 -10.24 47.83
CA LYS A 190 -26.73 -11.36 48.00
C LYS A 190 -26.59 -12.13 49.32
N GLY A 191 -25.70 -11.69 50.23
CA GLY A 191 -25.58 -12.16 51.59
C GLY A 191 -26.59 -11.56 52.60
N LYS A 192 -27.42 -10.59 52.20
CA LYS A 192 -28.45 -10.01 53.07
C LYS A 192 -29.74 -9.79 52.29
N SER A 193 -30.74 -10.63 52.63
CA SER A 193 -32.12 -10.53 52.17
C SER A 193 -32.69 -9.14 52.44
N LEU A 194 -33.24 -8.48 51.42
CA LEU A 194 -34.38 -7.58 51.58
C LEU A 194 -35.08 -7.45 50.22
N SER A 195 -36.35 -7.84 50.22
CA SER A 195 -37.33 -7.63 49.17
C SER A 195 -37.57 -6.13 48.96
N ASN A 196 -37.60 -5.69 47.70
CA ASN A 196 -38.66 -4.90 47.07
C ASN A 196 -38.22 -4.21 45.80
N SER A 197 -38.90 -4.58 44.76
CA SER A 197 -39.52 -3.83 43.66
C SER A 197 -38.85 -2.54 43.18
N ILE A 198 -38.97 -2.44 41.88
CA ILE A 198 -38.98 -1.23 41.03
C ILE A 198 -37.67 -0.92 40.32
N CYS A 199 -37.69 -1.21 39.12
CA CYS A 199 -37.49 -0.48 37.87
C CYS A 199 -36.76 -1.36 36.83
N GLU A 200 -37.53 -2.01 36.01
CA GLU A 200 -37.05 -2.39 34.66
C GLU A 200 -37.12 -1.15 33.79
N PRO A 201 -36.01 -0.59 33.32
CA PRO A 201 -36.07 0.35 32.22
C PRO A 201 -36.12 -0.44 30.91
N ARG A 202 -37.16 -0.18 30.15
CA ARG A 202 -37.36 -0.44 28.74
C ARG A 202 -36.04 -0.41 27.92
N ILE A 203 -35.40 -1.55 27.77
CA ILE A 203 -34.30 -1.77 26.81
C ILE A 203 -34.79 -2.60 25.59
N GLU A 204 -36.09 -2.76 25.41
CA GLU A 204 -36.60 -3.57 24.29
C GLU A 204 -36.60 -2.88 22.94
N PHE A 205 -36.56 -1.53 22.86
CA PHE A 205 -36.55 -0.83 21.57
C PHE A 205 -35.20 -0.84 20.84
N ALA A 206 -34.10 -0.95 21.57
CA ALA A 206 -32.78 -0.97 20.94
C ALA A 206 -32.39 -2.33 20.32
N LYS A 207 -33.03 -3.45 20.76
CA LYS A 207 -32.73 -4.79 20.26
C LYS A 207 -33.42 -5.15 18.94
N ALA A 208 -34.53 -4.50 18.62
CA ALA A 208 -35.26 -4.74 17.36
C ALA A 208 -34.57 -4.11 16.17
N ASP A 209 -34.08 -2.87 16.32
CA ASP A 209 -33.39 -2.14 15.24
C ASP A 209 -31.99 -2.70 14.95
N VAL A 210 -31.30 -3.21 15.99
CA VAL A 210 -30.00 -3.86 15.82
C VAL A 210 -30.12 -5.22 15.11
N LYS A 211 -31.25 -5.96 15.28
CA LYS A 211 -31.47 -7.23 14.56
C LYS A 211 -31.93 -7.03 13.10
N ALA A 212 -32.60 -5.93 12.78
CA ALA A 212 -32.94 -5.57 11.40
C ALA A 212 -31.70 -5.12 10.64
N ALA A 213 -30.84 -4.32 11.26
CA ALA A 213 -29.55 -3.92 10.71
C ALA A 213 -28.57 -5.10 10.56
N ALA A 214 -28.65 -6.13 11.43
CA ALA A 214 -27.78 -7.30 11.36
C ALA A 214 -28.13 -8.26 10.21
N LYS A 215 -29.32 -8.20 9.62
CA LYS A 215 -29.74 -9.04 8.48
C LYS A 215 -29.38 -8.43 7.11
N GLU A 216 -29.12 -7.14 7.02
CA GLU A 216 -28.47 -6.50 5.85
C GLU A 216 -26.95 -6.64 5.88
N SER A 217 -26.37 -7.24 6.89
CA SER A 217 -24.97 -7.18 7.24
C SER A 217 -24.09 -8.36 6.84
N GLU A 218 -24.51 -9.27 6.00
CA GLU A 218 -23.55 -10.19 5.39
C GLU A 218 -22.62 -9.49 4.37
N LEU A 219 -23.07 -8.39 3.77
CA LEU A 219 -22.19 -7.48 3.03
C LEU A 219 -21.38 -6.55 3.98
N SER A 220 -21.90 -6.26 5.18
CA SER A 220 -21.30 -5.35 6.16
C SER A 220 -20.20 -5.98 7.01
N SER A 221 -20.12 -7.30 7.14
CA SER A 221 -19.09 -7.94 7.96
C SER A 221 -17.67 -7.71 7.42
N ARG A 222 -17.50 -7.62 6.11
CA ARG A 222 -16.21 -7.24 5.48
C ARG A 222 -15.91 -5.75 5.62
N SER A 223 -16.92 -4.89 5.58
CA SER A 223 -16.75 -3.45 5.78
C SER A 223 -16.53 -3.07 7.24
N ASN A 224 -17.15 -3.80 8.20
CA ASN A 224 -16.93 -3.55 9.62
C ASN A 224 -15.52 -3.93 10.09
N SER A 225 -14.92 -5.01 9.57
CA SER A 225 -13.52 -5.35 9.87
C SER A 225 -12.54 -4.28 9.36
N PHE A 226 -12.87 -3.61 8.27
CA PHE A 226 -12.09 -2.51 7.72
C PHE A 226 -12.23 -1.23 8.58
N LEU A 227 -13.42 -0.93 9.09
CA LEU A 227 -13.70 0.25 9.93
C LEU A 227 -13.13 0.12 11.35
N THR A 228 -13.08 -1.10 11.90
CA THR A 228 -12.57 -1.36 13.26
C THR A 228 -11.06 -1.65 13.33
N SER A 229 -10.41 -1.91 12.18
CA SER A 229 -8.98 -2.10 12.17
C SER A 229 -8.26 -0.82 12.61
N ASN A 230 -7.26 -0.94 13.50
CA ASN A 230 -6.35 0.14 13.92
C ASN A 230 -5.43 0.62 12.76
N TYR A 231 -5.95 0.65 11.56
CA TYR A 231 -5.24 1.06 10.37
C TYR A 231 -5.02 2.58 10.41
N LYS A 232 -3.86 3.00 10.93
CA LYS A 232 -3.34 4.31 10.58
C LYS A 232 -3.28 4.37 9.05
N LEU A 233 -3.79 5.43 8.45
CA LEU A 233 -3.58 5.69 7.02
C LEU A 233 -2.07 5.88 6.79
N THR A 234 -1.35 4.76 6.70
CA THR A 234 0.11 4.75 6.56
C THR A 234 0.55 5.28 5.19
N ASN A 235 -0.37 5.31 4.22
CA ASN A 235 -0.12 5.87 2.89
C ASN A 235 -1.38 6.59 2.38
N PRO A 236 -1.55 7.89 2.69
CA PRO A 236 -2.72 8.66 2.27
C PRO A 236 -2.83 8.75 0.73
N SER A 237 -1.71 8.81 0.01
CA SER A 237 -1.69 8.87 -1.46
C SER A 237 -2.24 7.58 -2.08
N ARG A 238 -1.97 6.43 -1.48
CA ARG A 238 -2.55 5.16 -1.91
C ARG A 238 -4.08 5.18 -1.79
N HIS A 239 -4.60 5.63 -0.65
CA HIS A 239 -6.04 5.71 -0.43
C HIS A 239 -6.70 6.68 -1.40
N LEU A 240 -6.08 7.84 -1.62
CA LEU A 240 -6.57 8.83 -2.58
C LEU A 240 -6.61 8.28 -4.01
N LEU A 241 -5.55 7.58 -4.43
CA LEU A 241 -5.47 6.98 -5.75
C LEU A 241 -6.54 5.90 -5.97
N TYR A 242 -6.75 5.01 -4.99
CA TYR A 242 -7.81 4.00 -5.08
C TYR A 242 -9.22 4.59 -4.96
N ALA A 243 -9.43 5.65 -4.18
CA ALA A 243 -10.70 6.37 -4.15
C ALA A 243 -10.98 7.06 -5.50
N TYR A 244 -9.96 7.62 -6.15
CA TYR A 244 -10.05 8.14 -7.51
C TYR A 244 -10.45 7.03 -8.50
N PHE A 245 -9.82 5.85 -8.45
CA PHE A 245 -10.18 4.73 -9.31
C PHE A 245 -11.62 4.27 -9.08
N ALA A 246 -12.07 4.20 -7.82
CA ALA A 246 -13.44 3.83 -7.49
C ALA A 246 -14.48 4.81 -8.03
N GLY A 247 -14.13 6.10 -8.13
CA GLY A 247 -14.98 7.14 -8.70
C GLY A 247 -14.91 7.27 -10.23
N THR A 248 -14.03 6.51 -10.89
CA THR A 248 -13.81 6.60 -12.34
C THR A 248 -14.22 5.29 -13.00
N GLU A 249 -15.27 5.30 -13.83
CA GLU A 249 -15.86 4.10 -14.46
C GLU A 249 -14.81 3.20 -15.11
N LYS A 250 -13.86 3.80 -15.83
CA LYS A 250 -12.79 3.09 -16.54
C LYS A 250 -11.81 2.33 -15.62
N PHE A 251 -11.65 2.76 -14.36
CA PHE A 251 -10.62 2.24 -13.43
C PHE A 251 -11.20 1.54 -12.21
N VAL A 252 -12.53 1.40 -12.12
CA VAL A 252 -13.20 0.73 -10.99
C VAL A 252 -12.62 -0.67 -10.79
N GLY A 253 -12.17 -0.96 -9.55
CA GLY A 253 -11.61 -2.25 -9.18
C GLY A 253 -10.22 -2.57 -9.73
N CYS A 254 -9.60 -1.65 -10.48
CA CYS A 254 -8.26 -1.86 -11.04
C CYS A 254 -7.16 -1.82 -9.97
N SER A 255 -6.18 -2.70 -10.11
CA SER A 255 -4.87 -2.54 -9.49
C SER A 255 -4.06 -1.43 -10.17
N LEU A 256 -2.97 -0.96 -9.54
CA LEU A 256 -2.08 0.05 -10.13
C LEU A 256 -1.56 -0.36 -11.53
N ALA A 257 -1.22 -1.64 -11.70
CA ALA A 257 -0.72 -2.16 -12.97
C ALA A 257 -1.82 -2.21 -14.05
N GLU A 258 -3.04 -2.53 -13.69
CA GLU A 258 -4.18 -2.55 -14.62
C GLU A 258 -4.56 -1.13 -15.04
N ALA A 259 -4.66 -0.20 -14.08
CA ALA A 259 -4.89 1.20 -14.37
C ALA A 259 -3.78 1.79 -15.27
N ALA A 260 -2.52 1.42 -15.04
CA ALA A 260 -1.40 1.80 -15.90
C ALA A 260 -1.53 1.27 -17.33
N LYS A 261 -1.96 0.01 -17.51
CA LYS A 261 -2.23 -0.58 -18.84
C LYS A 261 -3.37 0.11 -19.56
N LEU A 262 -4.38 0.54 -18.82
CA LEU A 262 -5.54 1.27 -19.35
C LEU A 262 -5.23 2.75 -19.63
N GLY A 263 -4.00 3.22 -19.33
CA GLY A 263 -3.54 4.56 -19.66
C GLY A 263 -3.89 5.62 -18.61
N ALA A 264 -4.09 5.23 -17.34
CA ALA A 264 -4.37 6.17 -16.25
C ALA A 264 -3.25 7.18 -16.02
N PHE A 265 -2.00 6.84 -16.37
CA PHE A 265 -0.82 7.64 -16.08
C PHE A 265 -0.16 8.13 -17.35
N ASP A 266 0.34 9.36 -17.30
CA ASP A 266 1.18 9.94 -18.37
C ASP A 266 2.65 9.54 -18.19
N PHE A 267 3.06 8.47 -18.86
CA PHE A 267 4.43 7.97 -18.81
C PHE A 267 5.46 8.88 -19.50
N GLU A 268 5.02 9.86 -20.30
CA GLU A 268 5.88 10.90 -20.88
C GLU A 268 6.11 12.07 -19.92
N ASN A 269 5.37 12.12 -18.80
CA ASN A 269 5.54 13.18 -17.83
C ASN A 269 6.97 13.25 -17.30
N ALA A 270 7.50 14.46 -17.19
CA ALA A 270 8.86 14.72 -16.70
C ALA A 270 9.18 14.10 -15.33
N ARG A 271 8.17 13.80 -14.52
CA ARG A 271 8.33 13.13 -13.22
C ARG A 271 8.84 11.69 -13.36
N PHE A 272 8.62 11.02 -14.49
CA PHE A 272 9.19 9.71 -14.80
C PHE A 272 10.64 9.77 -15.30
N ALA A 273 11.19 10.95 -15.61
CA ALA A 273 12.50 11.08 -16.21
C ALA A 273 13.63 10.44 -15.38
N GLU A 274 13.61 10.61 -14.05
CA GLU A 274 14.62 10.02 -13.17
C GLU A 274 14.48 8.48 -13.07
N LEU A 275 13.26 7.96 -13.03
CA LEU A 275 13.00 6.52 -13.09
C LEU A 275 13.49 5.93 -14.43
N LYS A 276 13.16 6.60 -15.55
CA LYS A 276 13.63 6.23 -16.88
C LYS A 276 15.16 6.22 -16.95
N LYS A 277 15.81 7.26 -16.41
CA LYS A 277 17.28 7.37 -16.36
C LYS A 277 17.91 6.25 -15.53
N CYS A 278 17.34 5.90 -14.39
CA CYS A 278 17.79 4.79 -13.56
C CYS A 278 17.73 3.46 -14.32
N LEU A 279 16.59 3.17 -14.97
CA LEU A 279 16.41 1.96 -15.78
C LEU A 279 17.32 1.92 -17.00
N LEU A 280 17.53 3.05 -17.67
CA LEU A 280 18.51 3.16 -18.78
C LEU A 280 19.94 2.90 -18.31
N GLY A 281 20.33 3.37 -17.12
CA GLY A 281 21.63 3.07 -16.51
C GLY A 281 21.84 1.59 -16.25
N LEU A 282 20.78 0.88 -15.88
CA LEU A 282 20.79 -0.57 -15.70
C LEU A 282 20.85 -1.34 -17.04
N GLY A 283 20.57 -0.71 -18.16
CA GLY A 283 20.61 -1.31 -19.50
C GLY A 283 21.95 -1.20 -20.22
N LYS A 284 22.80 -0.30 -19.77
CA LYS A 284 24.14 -0.06 -20.36
C LYS A 284 25.18 -1.02 -19.78
#